data_53ec6ad73b5c36da8a8689286a9c4486
#
_entry.id   53ec6ad73b5c36da8a8689286a9c4486
#
_cell.length_a   1.000
_cell.length_b   1.000
_cell.length_c   1.000
_cell.angle_alpha   90.00
_cell.angle_beta   90.00
_cell.angle_gamma   90.00
#
_symmetry.space_group_name_H-M   'P 1'
#
loop_
_entity.id
_entity.type
_entity.pdbx_description
1 polymer ?
#
loop_
_entity_poly.entity_id
_entity_poly.type
_entity_poly.pdbx_seq_one_letter_code
_entity_poly.pdbx_strand_id
1 'polypeptide(L)'
;MNVNFDDFQPVTGELPASVHMIGIGGAGMSGIARILLARGIRVTGSDVKESRAVVGLRAMGATIAIGHDRTNLELAGEGELPDAVVISFAAIPKTNPELAGAHELDIPVLKRSDVLALLMQDSKALLIAGTHGKTSTTSMTVAALQAAGLDPSFAVGGLMSKAGVNAHQGSGDVFVAEADESDASLLTYQPEVAVITNIEPDHLDFFGDDETYYAVFDAFAERIKDGGHLVICAEDPHAAALGERAVERGINVLAYGGEEALAKHPTLPVGAVLHGWTPVDGGARVEATVGSTSVRFELHQPGRHMALNALAAMVGGDCVGADLGRMARGLGEFTGVRRRFDYHGSIGEGPFVGARIYDDYAHHPTEVSAVLGAARELVTEAGRGKVIAVFQPHLYSRTRNFADEFAAALSLADKAVLLDVFGAREEPLPGVDGALIANKMTIPVTYEPHFTSVPARVREIAEPHDVILTIGAGSVTMLADEIVRELSGDNDEQVES
;
A
#
# COMPACT_ATOMS: atom_id res chain seq x y z
N MET A 1 14.40 18.55 -12.40
CA MET A 1 14.52 17.98 -13.78
C MET A 1 13.12 17.75 -14.24
N ASN A 2 12.72 18.23 -15.41
CA ASN A 2 11.38 17.90 -15.93
C ASN A 2 11.36 16.42 -16.31
N VAL A 3 10.47 15.65 -15.71
CA VAL A 3 10.24 14.25 -16.10
C VAL A 3 9.64 14.26 -17.50
N ASN A 4 10.28 13.55 -18.43
CA ASN A 4 9.73 13.38 -19.77
C ASN A 4 8.92 12.08 -19.81
N PHE A 5 7.59 12.16 -19.88
CA PHE A 5 6.71 10.99 -19.91
C PHE A 5 6.85 10.13 -21.17
N ASP A 6 7.41 10.69 -22.26
CA ASP A 6 7.72 9.94 -23.48
C ASP A 6 8.80 8.86 -23.26
N ASP A 7 9.58 8.98 -22.19
CA ASP A 7 10.58 7.97 -21.82
C ASP A 7 9.93 6.69 -21.21
N PHE A 8 8.63 6.75 -20.87
CA PHE A 8 7.85 5.65 -20.30
C PHE A 8 6.85 5.11 -21.33
N GLN A 9 7.33 4.23 -22.20
CA GLN A 9 6.46 3.59 -23.19
C GLN A 9 5.85 2.29 -22.63
N PRO A 10 4.64 1.91 -23.08
CA PRO A 10 4.07 0.61 -22.73
C PRO A 10 5.02 -0.54 -23.06
N VAL A 11 5.26 -1.40 -22.10
CA VAL A 11 6.11 -2.58 -22.26
C VAL A 11 5.27 -3.73 -22.78
N THR A 12 5.64 -4.24 -23.94
CA THR A 12 5.00 -5.39 -24.60
C THR A 12 6.07 -6.37 -25.10
N GLY A 13 5.72 -7.64 -25.28
CA GLY A 13 6.63 -8.65 -25.77
C GLY A 13 6.46 -10.00 -25.07
N GLU A 14 7.44 -10.86 -25.20
CA GLU A 14 7.43 -12.17 -24.55
C GLU A 14 8.15 -12.11 -23.20
N LEU A 15 7.63 -12.87 -22.24
CA LEU A 15 8.32 -13.09 -20.98
C LEU A 15 9.61 -13.88 -21.22
N PRO A 16 10.76 -13.49 -20.62
CA PRO A 16 11.99 -14.28 -20.66
C PRO A 16 11.74 -15.70 -20.10
N ALA A 17 12.35 -16.73 -20.68
CA ALA A 17 12.23 -18.10 -20.18
C ALA A 17 12.99 -18.28 -18.84
N SER A 18 13.98 -17.43 -18.58
CA SER A 18 14.75 -17.43 -17.34
C SER A 18 15.09 -15.99 -16.90
N VAL A 19 15.00 -15.73 -15.59
CA VAL A 19 15.34 -14.42 -15.01
C VAL A 19 16.23 -14.56 -13.79
N HIS A 20 17.11 -13.58 -13.59
CA HIS A 20 17.84 -13.38 -12.35
C HIS A 20 17.37 -12.10 -11.66
N MET A 21 16.89 -12.20 -10.41
CA MET A 21 16.26 -11.09 -9.69
C MET A 21 17.16 -10.58 -8.57
N ILE A 22 17.69 -9.36 -8.69
CA ILE A 22 18.54 -8.74 -7.66
C ILE A 22 17.65 -8.08 -6.59
N GLY A 23 17.85 -8.43 -5.31
CA GLY A 23 16.98 -8.01 -4.21
C GLY A 23 15.62 -8.75 -4.21
N ILE A 24 15.64 -10.04 -4.55
CA ILE A 24 14.44 -10.87 -4.77
C ILE A 24 13.51 -10.97 -3.56
N GLY A 25 14.03 -10.81 -2.33
CA GLY A 25 13.26 -10.85 -1.08
C GLY A 25 12.46 -9.59 -0.77
N GLY A 26 12.64 -8.50 -1.54
CA GLY A 26 11.85 -7.29 -1.42
C GLY A 26 10.36 -7.53 -1.68
N ALA A 27 9.46 -6.76 -1.03
CA ALA A 27 8.01 -6.99 -1.08
C ALA A 27 7.46 -7.07 -2.53
N GLY A 28 7.77 -6.09 -3.37
CA GLY A 28 7.33 -6.11 -4.78
C GLY A 28 8.03 -7.16 -5.64
N MET A 29 9.34 -7.38 -5.41
CA MET A 29 10.14 -8.36 -6.17
C MET A 29 9.69 -9.79 -5.89
N SER A 30 9.49 -10.14 -4.61
CA SER A 30 9.07 -11.49 -4.20
C SER A 30 7.68 -11.86 -4.74
N GLY A 31 6.78 -10.89 -4.86
CA GLY A 31 5.46 -11.08 -5.46
C GLY A 31 5.58 -11.47 -6.94
N ILE A 32 6.34 -10.72 -7.72
CA ILE A 32 6.59 -11.01 -9.14
C ILE A 32 7.28 -12.36 -9.31
N ALA A 33 8.31 -12.66 -8.48
CA ALA A 33 9.00 -13.95 -8.52
C ALA A 33 8.03 -15.13 -8.33
N ARG A 34 7.04 -15.01 -7.43
CA ARG A 34 5.99 -16.04 -7.24
C ARG A 34 5.18 -16.28 -8.50
N ILE A 35 4.75 -15.22 -9.17
CA ILE A 35 3.94 -15.34 -10.41
C ILE A 35 4.79 -15.95 -11.53
N LEU A 36 6.03 -15.52 -11.68
CA LEU A 36 6.96 -16.07 -12.68
C LEU A 36 7.16 -17.58 -12.47
N LEU A 37 7.44 -18.00 -11.23
CA LEU A 37 7.58 -19.44 -10.88
C LEU A 37 6.29 -20.22 -11.16
N ALA A 38 5.13 -19.67 -10.82
CA ALA A 38 3.83 -20.29 -11.09
C ALA A 38 3.55 -20.45 -12.60
N ARG A 39 4.10 -19.56 -13.43
CA ARG A 39 4.06 -19.66 -14.91
C ARG A 39 5.13 -20.56 -15.49
N GLY A 40 5.96 -21.20 -14.67
CA GLY A 40 7.03 -22.10 -15.12
C GLY A 40 8.30 -21.40 -15.62
N ILE A 41 8.43 -20.09 -15.38
CA ILE A 41 9.65 -19.34 -15.66
C ILE A 41 10.74 -19.75 -14.66
N ARG A 42 11.95 -19.99 -15.14
CA ARG A 42 13.10 -20.27 -14.27
C ARG A 42 13.54 -18.99 -13.57
N VAL A 43 13.51 -18.99 -12.24
CA VAL A 43 13.87 -17.84 -11.42
C VAL A 43 15.11 -18.14 -10.59
N THR A 44 16.14 -17.34 -10.78
CA THR A 44 17.29 -17.23 -9.88
C THR A 44 17.31 -15.85 -9.25
N GLY A 45 18.11 -15.61 -8.22
CA GLY A 45 18.23 -14.29 -7.65
C GLY A 45 19.17 -14.20 -6.47
N SER A 46 19.27 -13.01 -5.93
CA SER A 46 20.09 -12.70 -4.76
C SER A 46 19.37 -11.74 -3.81
N ASP A 47 19.74 -11.78 -2.54
CA ASP A 47 19.32 -10.80 -1.54
C ASP A 47 20.42 -10.61 -0.49
N VAL A 48 20.44 -9.46 0.17
CA VAL A 48 21.43 -9.14 1.23
C VAL A 48 21.25 -10.02 2.46
N LYS A 49 20.04 -10.54 2.71
CA LYS A 49 19.72 -11.34 3.89
C LYS A 49 18.70 -12.44 3.60
N GLU A 50 18.76 -13.49 4.40
CA GLU A 50 17.72 -14.50 4.41
C GLU A 50 16.44 -13.93 5.07
N SER A 51 15.34 -13.97 4.35
CA SER A 51 14.02 -13.52 4.81
C SER A 51 12.97 -14.61 4.61
N ARG A 52 11.81 -14.48 5.26
CA ARG A 52 10.68 -15.41 5.03
C ARG A 52 10.29 -15.48 3.55
N ALA A 53 10.40 -14.36 2.82
CA ALA A 53 10.12 -14.33 1.37
C ALA A 53 11.13 -15.17 0.61
N VAL A 54 12.43 -15.02 0.90
CA VAL A 54 13.51 -15.83 0.28
C VAL A 54 13.31 -17.31 0.53
N VAL A 55 13.04 -17.72 1.78
CA VAL A 55 12.77 -19.12 2.15
C VAL A 55 11.55 -19.65 1.38
N GLY A 56 10.46 -18.86 1.30
CA GLY A 56 9.26 -19.23 0.56
C GLY A 56 9.50 -19.41 -0.95
N LEU A 57 10.30 -18.54 -1.58
CA LEU A 57 10.63 -18.64 -2.99
C LEU A 57 11.52 -19.85 -3.30
N ARG A 58 12.50 -20.16 -2.42
CA ARG A 58 13.29 -21.39 -2.55
C ARG A 58 12.42 -22.65 -2.49
N ALA A 59 11.43 -22.66 -1.59
CA ALA A 59 10.47 -23.77 -1.49
C ALA A 59 9.60 -23.91 -2.76
N MET A 60 9.43 -22.84 -3.54
CA MET A 60 8.72 -22.83 -4.82
C MET A 60 9.65 -23.17 -6.02
N GLY A 61 10.94 -23.39 -5.80
CA GLY A 61 11.90 -23.79 -6.82
C GLY A 61 12.85 -22.69 -7.32
N ALA A 62 12.86 -21.51 -6.71
CA ALA A 62 13.87 -20.50 -7.02
C ALA A 62 15.24 -20.85 -6.45
N THR A 63 16.31 -20.58 -7.20
CA THR A 63 17.70 -20.68 -6.71
C THR A 63 18.17 -19.30 -6.28
N ILE A 64 18.43 -19.10 -4.97
CA ILE A 64 18.70 -17.77 -4.42
C ILE A 64 19.99 -17.77 -3.60
N ALA A 65 20.90 -16.86 -3.91
CA ALA A 65 22.11 -16.59 -3.13
C ALA A 65 21.84 -15.53 -2.03
N ILE A 66 22.59 -15.59 -0.94
CA ILE A 66 22.64 -14.53 0.06
C ILE A 66 23.95 -13.77 -0.11
N GLY A 67 23.85 -12.46 -0.26
CA GLY A 67 24.93 -11.58 -0.71
C GLY A 67 24.91 -11.37 -2.22
N HIS A 68 25.50 -10.25 -2.64
CA HIS A 68 25.58 -9.88 -4.06
C HIS A 68 26.98 -10.18 -4.58
N ASP A 69 27.08 -11.04 -5.60
CA ASP A 69 28.30 -11.39 -6.27
C ASP A 69 28.03 -11.64 -7.77
N ARG A 70 28.97 -11.24 -8.64
CA ARG A 70 28.85 -11.43 -10.10
C ARG A 70 28.59 -12.88 -10.48
N THR A 71 29.15 -13.84 -9.74
CA THR A 71 28.95 -15.28 -9.98
C THR A 71 27.52 -15.75 -9.75
N ASN A 72 26.67 -14.96 -9.06
CA ASN A 72 25.27 -15.27 -8.90
C ASN A 72 24.48 -15.26 -10.23
N LEU A 73 25.00 -14.63 -11.29
CA LEU A 73 24.40 -14.69 -12.62
C LEU A 73 24.42 -16.12 -13.23
N GLU A 74 25.26 -17.00 -12.70
CA GLU A 74 25.40 -18.39 -13.15
C GLU A 74 24.68 -19.40 -12.23
N LEU A 75 23.76 -18.93 -11.35
CA LEU A 75 23.00 -19.79 -10.40
C LEU A 75 22.09 -20.81 -11.09
N ALA A 76 21.76 -20.63 -12.35
CA ALA A 76 20.94 -21.57 -13.13
C ALA A 76 21.70 -22.86 -13.50
N GLY A 77 23.03 -22.81 -13.54
CA GLY A 77 23.92 -23.91 -13.91
C GLY A 77 25.26 -23.36 -14.41
N GLU A 78 26.28 -24.18 -14.43
CA GLU A 78 27.63 -23.80 -14.84
C GLU A 78 27.62 -23.30 -16.29
N GLY A 79 27.89 -22.01 -16.50
CA GLY A 79 27.89 -21.35 -17.80
C GLY A 79 26.51 -21.02 -18.39
N GLU A 80 25.43 -21.24 -17.64
CA GLU A 80 24.09 -20.80 -18.03
C GLU A 80 23.79 -19.41 -17.48
N LEU A 81 23.59 -18.43 -18.37
CA LEU A 81 23.19 -17.06 -18.02
C LEU A 81 21.67 -16.91 -18.10
N PRO A 82 21.05 -16.00 -17.31
CA PRO A 82 19.63 -15.70 -17.45
C PRO A 82 19.37 -14.92 -18.74
N ASP A 83 18.16 -15.07 -19.30
CA ASP A 83 17.73 -14.29 -20.47
C ASP A 83 17.54 -12.80 -20.11
N ALA A 84 17.27 -12.50 -18.83
CA ALA A 84 17.19 -11.12 -18.33
C ALA A 84 17.54 -11.04 -16.84
N VAL A 85 18.06 -9.88 -16.44
CA VAL A 85 18.22 -9.48 -15.02
C VAL A 85 17.10 -8.52 -14.64
N VAL A 86 16.47 -8.75 -13.51
CA VAL A 86 15.35 -7.92 -13.01
C VAL A 86 15.77 -7.15 -11.76
N ILE A 87 15.53 -5.84 -11.75
CA ILE A 87 15.86 -4.96 -10.63
C ILE A 87 14.68 -4.10 -10.18
N SER A 88 14.71 -3.72 -8.91
CA SER A 88 13.96 -2.55 -8.42
C SER A 88 14.87 -1.33 -8.53
N PHE A 89 14.56 -0.42 -9.46
CA PHE A 89 15.45 0.67 -9.84
C PHE A 89 15.88 1.55 -8.66
N ALA A 90 14.95 1.82 -7.75
CA ALA A 90 15.23 2.66 -6.57
C ALA A 90 16.07 1.95 -5.48
N ALA A 91 16.09 0.61 -5.46
CA ALA A 91 16.70 -0.16 -4.37
C ALA A 91 18.10 -0.69 -4.69
N ILE A 92 18.42 -0.89 -5.98
CA ILE A 92 19.69 -1.51 -6.39
C ILE A 92 20.67 -0.42 -6.85
N PRO A 93 21.81 -0.25 -6.16
CA PRO A 93 22.81 0.75 -6.56
C PRO A 93 23.48 0.33 -7.87
N LYS A 94 23.86 1.33 -8.68
CA LYS A 94 24.56 1.11 -9.95
C LYS A 94 25.91 0.36 -9.80
N THR A 95 26.46 0.36 -8.60
CA THR A 95 27.71 -0.35 -8.25
C THR A 95 27.49 -1.81 -7.85
N ASN A 96 26.24 -2.32 -7.89
CA ASN A 96 25.96 -3.71 -7.58
C ASN A 96 26.72 -4.63 -8.55
N PRO A 97 27.49 -5.65 -8.07
CA PRO A 97 28.34 -6.48 -8.91
C PRO A 97 27.58 -7.35 -9.93
N GLU A 98 26.36 -7.75 -9.61
CA GLU A 98 25.51 -8.51 -10.53
C GLU A 98 24.97 -7.63 -11.65
N LEU A 99 24.54 -6.41 -11.32
CA LEU A 99 24.10 -5.43 -12.32
C LEU A 99 25.24 -5.02 -13.25
N ALA A 100 26.44 -4.78 -12.72
CA ALA A 100 27.64 -4.49 -13.50
C ALA A 100 28.00 -5.69 -14.41
N GLY A 101 27.95 -6.91 -13.85
CA GLY A 101 28.17 -8.15 -14.61
C GLY A 101 27.16 -8.37 -15.74
N ALA A 102 25.88 -8.04 -15.50
CA ALA A 102 24.84 -8.13 -16.53
C ALA A 102 25.14 -7.20 -17.72
N HIS A 103 25.55 -5.97 -17.45
CA HIS A 103 25.97 -5.02 -18.50
C HIS A 103 27.22 -5.49 -19.26
N GLU A 104 28.22 -6.06 -18.56
CA GLU A 104 29.45 -6.59 -19.20
C GLU A 104 29.16 -7.79 -20.10
N LEU A 105 28.13 -8.58 -19.77
CA LEU A 105 27.74 -9.79 -20.50
C LEU A 105 26.62 -9.53 -21.50
N ASP A 106 26.23 -8.27 -21.72
CA ASP A 106 25.13 -7.87 -22.60
C ASP A 106 23.78 -8.55 -22.26
N ILE A 107 23.55 -8.90 -20.98
CA ILE A 107 22.29 -9.46 -20.52
C ILE A 107 21.26 -8.32 -20.37
N PRO A 108 20.07 -8.43 -20.98
CA PRO A 108 19.01 -7.43 -20.83
C PRO A 108 18.66 -7.16 -19.36
N VAL A 109 18.56 -5.90 -18.97
CA VAL A 109 18.14 -5.48 -17.62
C VAL A 109 16.73 -4.91 -17.68
N LEU A 110 15.80 -5.57 -17.01
CA LEU A 110 14.40 -5.19 -16.91
C LEU A 110 14.12 -4.56 -15.55
N LYS A 111 13.26 -3.55 -15.52
CA LYS A 111 12.72 -3.04 -14.27
C LYS A 111 11.61 -3.98 -13.76
N ARG A 112 11.37 -3.94 -12.46
CA ARG A 112 10.23 -4.62 -11.81
C ARG A 112 8.90 -4.31 -12.53
N SER A 113 8.70 -3.03 -12.89
CA SER A 113 7.51 -2.57 -13.64
C SER A 113 7.39 -3.22 -15.02
N ASP A 114 8.51 -3.39 -15.73
CA ASP A 114 8.50 -3.97 -17.08
C ASP A 114 8.02 -5.43 -17.03
N VAL A 115 8.54 -6.21 -16.06
CA VAL A 115 8.10 -7.59 -15.86
C VAL A 115 6.64 -7.67 -15.47
N LEU A 116 6.16 -6.74 -14.60
CA LEU A 116 4.75 -6.69 -14.23
C LEU A 116 3.86 -6.35 -15.43
N ALA A 117 4.28 -5.44 -16.31
CA ALA A 117 3.59 -5.13 -17.56
C ALA A 117 3.45 -6.38 -18.46
N LEU A 118 4.56 -7.12 -18.66
CA LEU A 118 4.56 -8.36 -19.44
C LEU A 118 3.65 -9.45 -18.82
N LEU A 119 3.59 -9.53 -17.49
CA LEU A 119 2.70 -10.47 -16.80
C LEU A 119 1.22 -10.16 -17.00
N MET A 120 0.87 -8.88 -17.21
CA MET A 120 -0.52 -8.41 -17.33
C MET A 120 -1.03 -8.32 -18.78
N GLN A 121 -0.14 -8.36 -19.78
CA GLN A 121 -0.48 -7.99 -21.18
C GLN A 121 -1.66 -8.78 -21.76
N ASP A 122 -1.79 -10.07 -21.43
CA ASP A 122 -2.83 -10.98 -21.94
C ASP A 122 -4.06 -11.06 -21.00
N SER A 123 -4.12 -10.17 -20.00
CA SER A 123 -5.19 -10.13 -19.01
C SER A 123 -5.98 -8.82 -19.10
N LYS A 124 -7.18 -8.82 -18.53
CA LYS A 124 -7.90 -7.59 -18.21
C LYS A 124 -7.21 -6.96 -16.99
N ALA A 125 -6.29 -6.04 -17.24
CA ALA A 125 -5.56 -5.37 -16.18
C ALA A 125 -6.46 -4.36 -15.47
N LEU A 126 -6.77 -4.62 -14.18
CA LEU A 126 -7.45 -3.70 -13.27
C LEU A 126 -6.41 -3.11 -12.33
N LEU A 127 -6.03 -1.85 -12.57
CA LEU A 127 -4.92 -1.20 -11.90
C LEU A 127 -5.41 -0.12 -10.94
N ILE A 128 -4.88 -0.12 -9.74
CA ILE A 128 -5.21 0.86 -8.71
C ILE A 128 -4.02 1.81 -8.54
N ALA A 129 -4.26 3.09 -8.84
CA ALA A 129 -3.31 4.19 -8.68
C ALA A 129 -3.89 5.26 -7.73
N GLY A 130 -3.10 6.29 -7.50
CA GLY A 130 -3.41 7.40 -6.58
C GLY A 130 -2.40 7.48 -5.46
N THR A 131 -2.33 8.60 -4.78
CA THR A 131 -1.31 8.85 -3.76
C THR A 131 -1.53 7.93 -2.55
N HIS A 132 -2.76 7.84 -2.05
CA HIS A 132 -3.12 7.07 -0.85
C HIS A 132 -4.19 6.00 -1.14
N GLY A 133 -4.22 4.94 -0.33
CA GLY A 133 -5.25 3.91 -0.38
C GLY A 133 -5.03 2.81 -1.42
N LYS A 134 -4.00 2.86 -2.26
CA LYS A 134 -3.70 1.85 -3.30
C LYS A 134 -3.77 0.42 -2.76
N THR A 135 -2.96 0.10 -1.76
CA THR A 135 -2.83 -1.25 -1.21
C THR A 135 -4.14 -1.78 -0.64
N SER A 136 -4.88 -0.96 0.11
CA SER A 136 -6.17 -1.34 0.68
C SER A 136 -7.20 -1.59 -0.41
N THR A 137 -7.30 -0.70 -1.40
CA THR A 137 -8.23 -0.83 -2.53
C THR A 137 -7.91 -2.05 -3.39
N THR A 138 -6.61 -2.27 -3.72
CA THR A 138 -6.16 -3.45 -4.47
C THR A 138 -6.52 -4.74 -3.73
N SER A 139 -6.26 -4.81 -2.43
CA SER A 139 -6.56 -5.98 -1.62
C SER A 139 -8.07 -6.24 -1.49
N MET A 140 -8.88 -5.20 -1.32
CA MET A 140 -10.34 -5.28 -1.34
C MET A 140 -10.85 -5.75 -2.69
N THR A 141 -10.30 -5.24 -3.80
CA THR A 141 -10.64 -5.67 -5.16
C THR A 141 -10.36 -7.16 -5.34
N VAL A 142 -9.17 -7.62 -4.94
CA VAL A 142 -8.81 -9.05 -5.00
C VAL A 142 -9.79 -9.90 -4.19
N ALA A 143 -10.05 -9.56 -2.93
CA ALA A 143 -10.96 -10.31 -2.07
C ALA A 143 -12.38 -10.36 -2.64
N ALA A 144 -12.88 -9.23 -3.15
CA ALA A 144 -14.21 -9.13 -3.76
C ALA A 144 -14.32 -9.96 -5.05
N LEU A 145 -13.32 -9.93 -5.93
CA LEU A 145 -13.29 -10.72 -7.16
C LEU A 145 -13.18 -12.22 -6.89
N GLN A 146 -12.37 -12.62 -5.90
CA GLN A 146 -12.28 -14.02 -5.46
C GLN A 146 -13.63 -14.53 -4.93
N ALA A 147 -14.33 -13.73 -4.12
CA ALA A 147 -15.68 -14.06 -3.65
C ALA A 147 -16.71 -14.12 -4.79
N ALA A 148 -16.52 -13.33 -5.84
CA ALA A 148 -17.30 -13.39 -7.07
C ALA A 148 -16.97 -14.63 -7.94
N GLY A 149 -15.91 -15.38 -7.63
CA GLY A 149 -15.49 -16.60 -8.32
C GLY A 149 -14.64 -16.37 -9.56
N LEU A 150 -14.00 -15.20 -9.67
CA LEU A 150 -13.20 -14.83 -10.84
C LEU A 150 -11.73 -15.30 -10.76
N ASP A 151 -11.23 -15.72 -9.61
CA ASP A 151 -9.84 -16.15 -9.37
C ASP A 151 -8.78 -15.28 -10.09
N PRO A 152 -8.68 -13.97 -9.76
CA PRO A 152 -7.76 -13.09 -10.44
C PRO A 152 -6.30 -13.41 -10.12
N SER A 153 -5.39 -13.17 -11.08
CA SER A 153 -3.98 -12.98 -10.75
C SER A 153 -3.81 -11.63 -10.05
N PHE A 154 -2.87 -11.51 -9.13
CA PHE A 154 -2.66 -10.24 -8.45
C PHE A 154 -1.24 -10.01 -7.96
N ALA A 155 -0.87 -8.72 -7.84
CA ALA A 155 0.33 -8.25 -7.16
C ALA A 155 -0.02 -7.03 -6.30
N VAL A 156 0.10 -7.17 -4.98
CA VAL A 156 -0.26 -6.16 -3.97
C VAL A 156 0.99 -5.70 -3.21
N GLY A 157 1.09 -4.43 -2.86
CA GLY A 157 2.22 -3.87 -2.12
C GLY A 157 2.34 -4.34 -0.67
N GLY A 158 1.29 -4.93 -0.11
CA GLY A 158 1.21 -5.45 1.26
C GLY A 158 0.83 -6.93 1.32
N LEU A 159 0.99 -7.53 2.51
CA LEU A 159 0.54 -8.90 2.76
C LEU A 159 -0.95 -8.89 3.14
N MET A 160 -1.79 -9.59 2.40
CA MET A 160 -3.20 -9.81 2.76
C MET A 160 -3.26 -10.63 4.06
N SER A 161 -3.98 -10.13 5.07
CA SER A 161 -3.94 -10.68 6.43
C SER A 161 -4.34 -12.15 6.49
N LYS A 162 -5.42 -12.56 5.82
CA LYS A 162 -5.93 -13.94 5.82
C LYS A 162 -5.05 -14.89 5.01
N ALA A 163 -4.56 -14.47 3.87
CA ALA A 163 -3.80 -15.33 2.95
C ALA A 163 -2.29 -15.33 3.22
N GLY A 164 -1.76 -14.28 3.87
CA GLY A 164 -0.33 -14.13 4.13
C GLY A 164 0.53 -13.99 2.86
N VAL A 165 -0.10 -13.66 1.73
CA VAL A 165 0.54 -13.52 0.42
C VAL A 165 0.32 -12.12 -0.14
N ASN A 166 1.25 -11.67 -0.97
CA ASN A 166 1.19 -10.40 -1.68
C ASN A 166 1.04 -10.58 -3.20
N ALA A 167 1.05 -11.80 -3.69
CA ALA A 167 0.89 -12.10 -5.10
C ALA A 167 0.41 -13.53 -5.32
N HIS A 168 -0.33 -13.73 -6.40
CA HIS A 168 -0.89 -15.00 -6.82
C HIS A 168 -1.06 -15.05 -8.34
N GLN A 169 -0.81 -16.19 -8.94
CA GLN A 169 -1.21 -16.48 -10.31
C GLN A 169 -2.56 -17.19 -10.26
N GLY A 170 -3.63 -16.47 -10.61
CA GLY A 170 -4.98 -17.04 -10.73
C GLY A 170 -5.20 -17.71 -12.07
N SER A 171 -6.33 -18.41 -12.17
CA SER A 171 -6.80 -19.07 -13.40
C SER A 171 -7.75 -18.19 -14.24
N GLY A 172 -8.18 -17.05 -13.69
CA GLY A 172 -9.07 -16.10 -14.37
C GLY A 172 -8.33 -15.18 -15.34
N ASP A 173 -9.10 -14.42 -16.11
CA ASP A 173 -8.63 -13.47 -17.13
C ASP A 173 -8.35 -12.06 -16.58
N VAL A 174 -8.57 -11.82 -15.29
CA VAL A 174 -8.34 -10.55 -14.63
C VAL A 174 -6.99 -10.55 -13.90
N PHE A 175 -6.23 -9.47 -14.05
CA PHE A 175 -5.03 -9.21 -13.26
C PHE A 175 -5.22 -7.93 -12.47
N VAL A 176 -5.11 -8.00 -11.15
CA VAL A 176 -5.24 -6.85 -10.24
C VAL A 176 -3.87 -6.45 -9.70
N ALA A 177 -3.47 -5.19 -9.87
CA ALA A 177 -2.20 -4.71 -9.34
C ALA A 177 -2.26 -3.24 -8.91
N GLU A 178 -1.29 -2.85 -8.08
CA GLU A 178 -1.02 -1.45 -7.82
C GLU A 178 -0.21 -0.84 -8.97
N ALA A 179 -0.61 0.35 -9.39
CA ALA A 179 0.13 1.17 -10.33
C ALA A 179 0.81 2.31 -9.54
N ASP A 180 2.12 2.16 -9.34
CA ASP A 180 2.94 3.06 -8.53
C ASP A 180 3.29 4.31 -9.33
N GLU A 181 2.89 5.48 -8.81
CA GLU A 181 3.16 6.77 -9.40
C GLU A 181 4.54 7.32 -9.05
N SER A 182 5.16 6.85 -7.96
CA SER A 182 6.34 7.47 -7.32
C SER A 182 7.55 7.70 -8.25
N ASP A 183 7.67 6.90 -9.31
CA ASP A 183 8.73 6.95 -10.31
C ASP A 183 8.19 6.95 -11.75
N ALA A 184 6.91 7.31 -11.92
CA ALA A 184 6.17 7.29 -13.18
C ALA A 184 6.08 5.91 -13.86
N SER A 185 6.45 4.82 -13.17
CA SER A 185 6.43 3.46 -13.75
C SER A 185 5.01 2.98 -14.12
N LEU A 186 3.97 3.59 -13.56
CA LEU A 186 2.58 3.33 -13.97
C LEU A 186 2.35 3.56 -15.48
N LEU A 187 3.13 4.42 -16.12
CA LEU A 187 3.01 4.73 -17.55
C LEU A 187 3.48 3.58 -18.46
N THR A 188 4.14 2.56 -17.91
CA THR A 188 4.51 1.35 -18.66
C THR A 188 3.36 0.36 -18.82
N TYR A 189 2.23 0.59 -18.15
CA TYR A 189 1.06 -0.31 -18.15
C TYR A 189 -0.01 0.16 -19.14
N GLN A 190 -0.83 -0.79 -19.59
CA GLN A 190 -2.02 -0.55 -20.40
C GLN A 190 -3.25 -1.21 -19.74
N PRO A 191 -3.94 -0.49 -18.82
CA PRO A 191 -5.06 -1.04 -18.09
C PRO A 191 -6.33 -1.16 -18.96
N GLU A 192 -7.14 -2.17 -18.67
CA GLU A 192 -8.56 -2.24 -19.02
C GLU A 192 -9.38 -1.33 -18.12
N VAL A 193 -9.03 -1.32 -16.82
CA VAL A 193 -9.64 -0.46 -15.80
C VAL A 193 -8.54 0.19 -14.97
N ALA A 194 -8.51 1.51 -14.96
CA ALA A 194 -7.66 2.31 -14.08
C ALA A 194 -8.53 2.92 -12.98
N VAL A 195 -8.17 2.67 -11.72
CA VAL A 195 -8.82 3.28 -10.55
C VAL A 195 -7.89 4.33 -9.97
N ILE A 196 -8.37 5.56 -9.78
CA ILE A 196 -7.65 6.64 -9.11
C ILE A 196 -8.36 6.97 -7.79
N THR A 197 -7.71 6.68 -6.68
CA THR A 197 -8.27 6.88 -5.34
C THR A 197 -8.26 8.35 -4.91
N ASN A 198 -7.16 9.03 -5.11
CA ASN A 198 -6.92 10.44 -4.82
C ASN A 198 -5.63 10.89 -5.49
N ILE A 199 -5.42 12.20 -5.60
CA ILE A 199 -4.20 12.78 -6.14
C ILE A 199 -3.76 13.93 -5.21
N GLU A 200 -2.75 13.69 -4.41
CA GLU A 200 -2.13 14.65 -3.52
C GLU A 200 -0.61 14.70 -3.80
N PRO A 201 0.01 15.88 -3.93
CA PRO A 201 1.43 15.98 -4.26
C PRO A 201 2.32 15.21 -3.28
N ASP A 202 3.06 14.24 -3.80
CA ASP A 202 4.13 13.51 -3.11
C ASP A 202 5.27 13.27 -4.11
N HIS A 203 6.39 12.72 -3.67
CA HIS A 203 7.53 12.38 -4.52
C HIS A 203 8.07 13.54 -5.37
N LEU A 204 8.02 14.78 -4.84
CA LEU A 204 8.50 15.98 -5.54
C LEU A 204 10.02 15.99 -5.75
N ASP A 205 10.75 15.12 -5.04
CA ASP A 205 12.15 14.82 -5.32
C ASP A 205 12.36 14.20 -6.71
N PHE A 206 11.38 13.45 -7.21
CA PHE A 206 11.35 12.88 -8.55
C PHE A 206 10.68 13.82 -9.57
N PHE A 207 9.49 14.33 -9.27
CA PHE A 207 8.69 15.12 -10.21
C PHE A 207 9.12 16.59 -10.32
N GLY A 208 9.69 17.16 -9.26
CA GLY A 208 10.14 18.56 -9.20
C GLY A 208 9.06 19.55 -8.78
N ASP A 209 7.83 19.42 -9.26
CA ASP A 209 6.70 20.26 -8.92
C ASP A 209 5.35 19.51 -8.97
N ASP A 210 4.31 20.15 -8.41
CA ASP A 210 2.95 19.60 -8.31
C ASP A 210 2.31 19.42 -9.71
N GLU A 211 2.56 20.31 -10.64
CA GLU A 211 1.99 20.26 -11.98
C GLU A 211 2.46 19.01 -12.74
N THR A 212 3.76 18.72 -12.64
CA THR A 212 4.36 17.50 -13.22
C THR A 212 3.82 16.25 -12.52
N TYR A 213 3.61 16.30 -11.18
CA TYR A 213 2.99 15.20 -10.45
C TYR A 213 1.55 14.95 -10.90
N TYR A 214 0.72 15.99 -11.08
CA TYR A 214 -0.64 15.82 -11.58
C TYR A 214 -0.66 15.27 -13.01
N ALA A 215 0.24 15.76 -13.86
CA ALA A 215 0.30 15.35 -15.26
C ALA A 215 0.61 13.87 -15.46
N VAL A 216 1.27 13.17 -14.51
CA VAL A 216 1.50 11.73 -14.63
C VAL A 216 0.20 10.93 -14.60
N PHE A 217 -0.82 11.38 -13.85
CA PHE A 217 -2.13 10.73 -13.83
C PHE A 217 -2.94 11.01 -15.10
N ASP A 218 -2.82 12.20 -15.70
CA ASP A 218 -3.37 12.48 -17.03
C ASP A 218 -2.77 11.56 -18.09
N ALA A 219 -1.45 11.42 -18.09
CA ALA A 219 -0.75 10.51 -19.00
C ALA A 219 -1.11 9.03 -18.74
N PHE A 220 -1.34 8.64 -17.49
CA PHE A 220 -1.80 7.29 -17.17
C PHE A 220 -3.23 7.01 -17.66
N ALA A 221 -4.14 7.98 -17.53
CA ALA A 221 -5.49 7.84 -18.07
C ALA A 221 -5.49 7.62 -19.60
N GLU A 222 -4.53 8.20 -20.32
CA GLU A 222 -4.35 7.98 -21.76
C GLU A 222 -3.79 6.58 -22.11
N ARG A 223 -3.28 5.83 -21.12
CA ARG A 223 -2.84 4.42 -21.31
C ARG A 223 -3.97 3.41 -21.23
N ILE A 224 -5.18 3.81 -20.86
CA ILE A 224 -6.35 2.93 -20.83
C ILE A 224 -6.62 2.39 -22.23
N LYS A 225 -6.82 1.08 -22.35
CA LYS A 225 -7.12 0.40 -23.60
C LYS A 225 -8.45 0.91 -24.17
N ASP A 226 -8.61 0.83 -25.50
CA ASP A 226 -9.87 1.18 -26.17
C ASP A 226 -11.06 0.42 -25.55
N GLY A 227 -12.10 1.16 -25.17
CA GLY A 227 -13.27 0.61 -24.49
C GLY A 227 -13.11 0.38 -22.98
N GLY A 228 -11.92 0.57 -22.44
CA GLY A 228 -11.65 0.49 -21.01
C GLY A 228 -12.22 1.66 -20.21
N HIS A 229 -12.00 1.66 -18.88
CA HIS A 229 -12.64 2.60 -17.96
C HIS A 229 -11.64 3.26 -17.02
N LEU A 230 -11.86 4.57 -16.77
CA LEU A 230 -11.26 5.32 -15.69
C LEU A 230 -12.25 5.43 -14.53
N VAL A 231 -11.92 4.89 -13.38
CA VAL A 231 -12.72 4.97 -12.15
C VAL A 231 -12.08 5.99 -11.22
N ILE A 232 -12.80 7.04 -10.81
CA ILE A 232 -12.24 8.14 -10.02
C ILE A 232 -13.06 8.46 -8.78
N CYS A 233 -12.38 8.87 -7.70
CA CYS A 233 -13.00 9.36 -6.49
C CYS A 233 -13.43 10.84 -6.65
N ALA A 234 -14.74 11.10 -6.61
CA ALA A 234 -15.26 12.47 -6.67
C ALA A 234 -15.06 13.27 -5.37
N GLU A 235 -14.65 12.62 -4.29
CA GLU A 235 -14.34 13.30 -3.02
C GLU A 235 -12.98 14.03 -3.08
N ASP A 236 -12.11 13.61 -3.97
CA ASP A 236 -10.81 14.23 -4.18
C ASP A 236 -10.89 15.22 -5.35
N PRO A 237 -10.58 16.51 -5.11
CA PRO A 237 -10.76 17.54 -6.14
C PRO A 237 -9.84 17.36 -7.35
N HIS A 238 -8.63 16.82 -7.16
CA HIS A 238 -7.69 16.60 -8.26
C HIS A 238 -8.06 15.36 -9.08
N ALA A 239 -8.51 14.27 -8.44
CA ALA A 239 -9.04 13.10 -9.14
C ALA A 239 -10.33 13.48 -9.92
N ALA A 240 -11.24 14.26 -9.33
CA ALA A 240 -12.43 14.73 -10.01
C ALA A 240 -12.08 15.59 -11.25
N ALA A 241 -11.15 16.54 -11.11
CA ALA A 241 -10.68 17.36 -12.22
C ALA A 241 -9.99 16.53 -13.33
N LEU A 242 -9.21 15.49 -12.96
CA LEU A 242 -8.69 14.53 -13.92
C LEU A 242 -9.83 13.83 -14.68
N GLY A 243 -10.87 13.39 -13.97
CA GLY A 243 -12.03 12.73 -14.55
C GLY A 243 -12.76 13.65 -15.56
N GLU A 244 -12.95 14.93 -15.24
CA GLU A 244 -13.58 15.89 -16.14
C GLU A 244 -12.76 16.06 -17.44
N ARG A 245 -11.44 16.23 -17.33
CA ARG A 245 -10.55 16.27 -18.51
C ARG A 245 -10.57 14.96 -19.31
N ALA A 246 -10.67 13.83 -18.65
CA ALA A 246 -10.75 12.52 -19.30
C ALA A 246 -12.06 12.33 -20.08
N VAL A 247 -13.19 12.82 -19.55
CA VAL A 247 -14.49 12.85 -20.29
C VAL A 247 -14.36 13.70 -21.55
N GLU A 248 -13.75 14.88 -21.47
CA GLU A 248 -13.54 15.75 -22.64
C GLU A 248 -12.68 15.09 -23.72
N ARG A 249 -11.76 14.20 -23.34
CA ARG A 249 -10.90 13.41 -24.24
C ARG A 249 -11.58 12.14 -24.77
N GLY A 250 -12.81 11.85 -24.33
CA GLY A 250 -13.59 10.68 -24.78
C GLY A 250 -13.23 9.37 -24.06
N ILE A 251 -12.54 9.41 -22.92
CA ILE A 251 -12.28 8.26 -22.05
C ILE A 251 -13.58 7.92 -21.30
N ASN A 252 -13.91 6.64 -21.16
CA ASN A 252 -15.04 6.20 -20.36
C ASN A 252 -14.73 6.40 -18.87
N VAL A 253 -15.37 7.36 -18.24
CA VAL A 253 -15.17 7.70 -16.83
C VAL A 253 -16.35 7.22 -15.98
N LEU A 254 -16.07 6.69 -14.79
CA LEU A 254 -17.03 6.34 -13.76
C LEU A 254 -16.60 6.94 -12.43
N ALA A 255 -17.36 7.91 -11.92
CA ALA A 255 -17.07 8.55 -10.64
C ALA A 255 -17.77 7.84 -9.48
N TYR A 256 -17.11 7.76 -8.33
CA TYR A 256 -17.71 7.28 -7.09
C TYR A 256 -17.49 8.26 -5.94
N GLY A 257 -18.40 8.27 -4.98
CA GLY A 257 -18.35 9.15 -3.81
C GLY A 257 -19.71 9.30 -3.13
N GLY A 258 -19.81 10.19 -2.16
CA GLY A 258 -21.09 10.58 -1.56
C GLY A 258 -21.89 11.51 -2.47
N GLU A 259 -23.18 11.62 -2.21
CA GLU A 259 -24.10 12.42 -3.01
C GLU A 259 -23.63 13.88 -3.16
N GLU A 260 -23.14 14.48 -2.07
CA GLU A 260 -22.69 15.89 -2.06
C GLU A 260 -21.44 16.09 -2.94
N ALA A 261 -20.48 15.15 -2.90
CA ALA A 261 -19.26 15.24 -3.71
C ALA A 261 -19.58 15.07 -5.20
N LEU A 262 -20.39 14.09 -5.56
CA LEU A 262 -20.83 13.85 -6.93
C LEU A 262 -21.65 15.02 -7.49
N ALA A 263 -22.47 15.67 -6.66
CA ALA A 263 -23.24 16.85 -7.09
C ALA A 263 -22.38 18.07 -7.46
N LYS A 264 -21.14 18.14 -6.97
CA LYS A 264 -20.17 19.20 -7.34
C LYS A 264 -19.59 19.01 -8.75
N HIS A 265 -19.66 17.78 -9.28
CA HIS A 265 -19.08 17.36 -10.55
C HIS A 265 -20.13 16.75 -11.50
N PRO A 266 -21.15 17.54 -11.94
CA PRO A 266 -22.30 17.02 -12.68
C PRO A 266 -21.95 16.51 -14.10
N THR A 267 -20.75 16.78 -14.59
CA THR A 267 -20.25 16.28 -15.88
C THR A 267 -19.71 14.86 -15.80
N LEU A 268 -19.41 14.36 -14.60
CA LEU A 268 -18.87 13.03 -14.40
C LEU A 268 -19.98 11.97 -14.41
N PRO A 269 -19.86 10.93 -15.26
CA PRO A 269 -20.75 9.78 -15.19
C PRO A 269 -20.62 9.06 -13.85
N VAL A 270 -21.75 8.81 -13.17
CA VAL A 270 -21.78 8.20 -11.83
C VAL A 270 -21.66 6.69 -11.95
N GLY A 271 -20.60 6.13 -11.36
CA GLY A 271 -20.36 4.69 -11.21
C GLY A 271 -20.89 4.14 -9.91
N ALA A 272 -20.70 4.87 -8.79
CA ALA A 272 -21.27 4.48 -7.49
C ALA A 272 -21.57 5.68 -6.59
N VAL A 273 -22.61 5.52 -5.75
CA VAL A 273 -23.03 6.52 -4.75
C VAL A 273 -22.97 5.90 -3.37
N LEU A 274 -22.22 6.50 -2.45
CA LEU A 274 -22.22 6.19 -1.03
C LEU A 274 -23.41 6.92 -0.38
N HIS A 275 -24.46 6.18 0.00
CA HIS A 275 -25.64 6.74 0.67
C HIS A 275 -25.48 6.81 2.19
N GLY A 276 -24.80 5.81 2.76
CA GLY A 276 -24.59 5.72 4.19
C GLY A 276 -23.31 5.00 4.56
N TRP A 277 -22.70 5.50 5.63
CA TRP A 277 -21.59 4.87 6.31
C TRP A 277 -21.80 5.06 7.81
N THR A 278 -21.87 3.95 8.54
CA THR A 278 -22.17 3.97 9.97
C THR A 278 -21.15 3.09 10.69
N PRO A 279 -20.37 3.64 11.63
CA PRO A 279 -19.47 2.85 12.48
C PRO A 279 -20.23 1.75 13.21
N VAL A 280 -19.70 0.54 13.22
CA VAL A 280 -20.25 -0.62 13.92
C VAL A 280 -19.13 -1.56 14.35
N ASP A 281 -19.05 -1.87 15.66
CA ASP A 281 -18.20 -2.92 16.24
C ASP A 281 -16.78 -3.04 15.64
N GLY A 282 -16.07 -1.92 15.56
CA GLY A 282 -14.70 -1.87 15.04
C GLY A 282 -14.58 -1.78 13.52
N GLY A 283 -15.68 -1.64 12.81
CA GLY A 283 -15.76 -1.50 11.36
C GLY A 283 -16.81 -0.48 10.94
N ALA A 284 -17.45 -0.72 9.78
CA ALA A 284 -18.51 0.14 9.28
C ALA A 284 -19.55 -0.62 8.46
N ARG A 285 -20.82 -0.26 8.63
CA ARG A 285 -21.89 -0.65 7.71
C ARG A 285 -21.95 0.33 6.57
N VAL A 286 -21.86 -0.17 5.34
CA VAL A 286 -21.87 0.60 4.10
C VAL A 286 -23.17 0.35 3.36
N GLU A 287 -23.82 1.43 2.94
CA GLU A 287 -24.99 1.43 2.05
C GLU A 287 -24.66 2.24 0.81
N ALA A 288 -24.76 1.62 -0.37
CA ALA A 288 -24.37 2.25 -1.62
C ALA A 288 -25.22 1.75 -2.80
N THR A 289 -25.15 2.48 -3.91
CA THR A 289 -25.60 2.03 -5.22
C THR A 289 -24.40 1.98 -6.15
N VAL A 290 -24.20 0.86 -6.86
CA VAL A 290 -23.17 0.67 -7.89
C VAL A 290 -23.89 0.42 -9.21
N GLY A 291 -23.67 1.28 -10.20
CA GLY A 291 -24.51 1.30 -11.42
C GLY A 291 -25.99 1.47 -11.05
N SER A 292 -26.79 0.43 -11.29
CA SER A 292 -28.21 0.37 -10.89
C SER A 292 -28.49 -0.54 -9.69
N THR A 293 -27.46 -1.15 -9.09
CA THR A 293 -27.60 -2.17 -8.04
C THR A 293 -27.36 -1.57 -6.68
N SER A 294 -28.36 -1.66 -5.79
CA SER A 294 -28.18 -1.32 -4.38
C SER A 294 -27.44 -2.42 -3.65
N VAL A 295 -26.39 -2.06 -2.92
CA VAL A 295 -25.54 -2.97 -2.16
C VAL A 295 -25.45 -2.53 -0.70
N ARG A 296 -25.34 -3.51 0.20
CA ARG A 296 -25.16 -3.30 1.62
C ARG A 296 -24.20 -4.35 2.15
N PHE A 297 -23.17 -3.92 2.90
CA PHE A 297 -22.19 -4.82 3.50
C PHE A 297 -21.57 -4.19 4.75
N GLU A 298 -20.92 -5.00 5.57
CA GLU A 298 -20.18 -4.54 6.74
C GLU A 298 -18.67 -4.72 6.45
N LEU A 299 -17.91 -3.65 6.62
CA LEU A 299 -16.44 -3.68 6.59
C LEU A 299 -15.92 -3.90 8.00
N HIS A 300 -14.86 -4.70 8.16
CA HIS A 300 -14.15 -4.87 9.44
C HIS A 300 -13.01 -3.86 9.64
N GLN A 301 -12.90 -2.88 8.78
CA GLN A 301 -11.96 -1.78 8.88
C GLN A 301 -12.72 -0.48 9.13
N PRO A 302 -12.33 0.31 10.15
CA PRO A 302 -12.96 1.58 10.45
C PRO A 302 -12.52 2.68 9.47
N GLY A 303 -13.31 3.74 9.41
CA GLY A 303 -13.00 4.93 8.64
C GLY A 303 -13.74 5.03 7.31
N ARG A 304 -14.27 6.23 7.05
CA ARG A 304 -15.00 6.53 5.81
C ARG A 304 -14.16 6.29 4.54
N HIS A 305 -12.85 6.54 4.61
CA HIS A 305 -11.94 6.28 3.50
C HIS A 305 -11.91 4.80 3.10
N MET A 306 -12.11 3.86 4.05
CA MET A 306 -12.20 2.43 3.74
C MET A 306 -13.49 2.09 3.00
N ALA A 307 -14.61 2.76 3.31
CA ALA A 307 -15.84 2.63 2.54
C ALA A 307 -15.68 3.14 1.10
N LEU A 308 -14.97 4.25 0.89
CA LEU A 308 -14.65 4.76 -0.44
C LEU A 308 -13.73 3.80 -1.21
N ASN A 309 -12.71 3.21 -0.57
CA ASN A 309 -11.86 2.19 -1.16
C ASN A 309 -12.66 0.94 -1.57
N ALA A 310 -13.63 0.54 -0.77
CA ALA A 310 -14.53 -0.57 -1.10
C ALA A 310 -15.44 -0.25 -2.29
N LEU A 311 -15.94 0.99 -2.39
CA LEU A 311 -16.71 1.42 -3.57
C LEU A 311 -15.84 1.42 -4.83
N ALA A 312 -14.61 1.91 -4.75
CA ALA A 312 -13.65 1.85 -5.85
C ALA A 312 -13.45 0.41 -6.34
N ALA A 313 -13.25 -0.53 -5.39
CA ALA A 313 -13.13 -1.96 -5.69
C ALA A 313 -14.39 -2.52 -6.39
N MET A 314 -15.59 -2.11 -5.92
CA MET A 314 -16.85 -2.55 -6.52
C MET A 314 -17.06 -2.02 -7.93
N VAL A 315 -16.79 -0.73 -8.19
CA VAL A 315 -16.89 -0.15 -9.53
C VAL A 315 -15.89 -0.80 -10.48
N GLY A 316 -14.63 -0.95 -10.03
CA GLY A 316 -13.59 -1.63 -10.82
C GLY A 316 -13.97 -3.08 -11.15
N GLY A 317 -14.56 -3.81 -10.19
CA GLY A 317 -15.01 -5.17 -10.37
C GLY A 317 -16.24 -5.28 -11.30
N ASP A 318 -17.17 -4.33 -11.24
CA ASP A 318 -18.31 -4.25 -12.18
C ASP A 318 -17.82 -4.08 -13.62
N CYS A 319 -16.80 -3.23 -13.85
CA CYS A 319 -16.20 -3.03 -15.16
C CYS A 319 -15.59 -4.30 -15.77
N VAL A 320 -15.15 -5.27 -14.95
CA VAL A 320 -14.65 -6.58 -15.44
C VAL A 320 -15.72 -7.68 -15.40
N GLY A 321 -16.97 -7.35 -15.06
CA GLY A 321 -18.13 -8.24 -15.12
C GLY A 321 -18.33 -9.09 -13.86
N ALA A 322 -17.85 -8.67 -12.70
CA ALA A 322 -18.05 -9.37 -11.44
C ALA A 322 -19.48 -9.19 -10.88
N ASP A 323 -20.01 -10.22 -10.21
CA ASP A 323 -21.30 -10.16 -9.51
C ASP A 323 -21.20 -9.29 -8.26
N LEU A 324 -21.89 -8.14 -8.25
CA LEU A 324 -21.84 -7.15 -7.17
C LEU A 324 -22.33 -7.70 -5.83
N GLY A 325 -23.30 -8.62 -5.81
CA GLY A 325 -23.80 -9.23 -4.59
C GLY A 325 -22.76 -10.18 -3.95
N ARG A 326 -22.00 -10.89 -4.78
CA ARG A 326 -20.89 -11.72 -4.30
C ARG A 326 -19.72 -10.87 -3.86
N MET A 327 -19.40 -9.81 -4.60
CA MET A 327 -18.37 -8.85 -4.21
C MET A 327 -18.66 -8.22 -2.84
N ALA A 328 -19.89 -7.77 -2.61
CA ALA A 328 -20.32 -7.21 -1.32
C ALA A 328 -20.11 -8.19 -0.16
N ARG A 329 -20.38 -9.49 -0.36
CA ARG A 329 -20.06 -10.54 0.63
C ARG A 329 -18.55 -10.67 0.86
N GLY A 330 -17.76 -10.68 -0.22
CA GLY A 330 -16.30 -10.76 -0.13
C GLY A 330 -15.68 -9.59 0.64
N LEU A 331 -16.22 -8.38 0.45
CA LEU A 331 -15.83 -7.20 1.24
C LEU A 331 -16.21 -7.35 2.72
N GLY A 332 -17.36 -7.97 3.02
CA GLY A 332 -17.75 -8.31 4.39
C GLY A 332 -16.90 -9.39 5.06
N GLU A 333 -16.19 -10.20 4.29
CA GLU A 333 -15.23 -11.20 4.78
C GLU A 333 -13.78 -10.72 4.76
N PHE A 334 -13.53 -9.52 4.26
CA PHE A 334 -12.20 -8.96 4.15
C PHE A 334 -11.64 -8.60 5.52
N THR A 335 -10.52 -9.19 5.90
CA THR A 335 -9.89 -9.03 7.22
C THR A 335 -8.74 -8.03 7.25
N GLY A 336 -8.54 -7.26 6.18
CA GLY A 336 -7.51 -6.24 6.10
C GLY A 336 -6.20 -6.68 5.45
N VAL A 337 -5.25 -5.78 5.50
CA VAL A 337 -3.87 -5.93 5.04
C VAL A 337 -2.95 -5.63 6.20
N ARG A 338 -1.88 -6.37 6.34
CA ARG A 338 -0.88 -6.08 7.37
C ARG A 338 -0.38 -4.67 7.27
N ARG A 339 -0.25 -4.03 8.43
CA ARG A 339 0.15 -2.64 8.56
C ARG A 339 -0.82 -1.63 7.92
N ARG A 340 -2.12 -1.95 7.82
CA ARG A 340 -3.20 -1.05 7.40
C ARG A 340 -4.34 -1.16 8.40
N PHE A 341 -4.29 -0.37 9.45
CA PHE A 341 -5.14 -0.48 10.65
C PHE A 341 -5.18 -1.92 11.19
N ASP A 342 -4.00 -2.53 11.23
CA ASP A 342 -3.80 -3.96 11.51
C ASP A 342 -3.93 -4.22 12.99
N TYR A 343 -4.85 -5.10 13.38
CA TYR A 343 -5.13 -5.42 14.78
C TYR A 343 -4.12 -6.41 15.34
N HIS A 344 -3.40 -6.03 16.41
CA HIS A 344 -2.39 -6.85 17.07
C HIS A 344 -2.88 -7.54 18.32
N GLY A 345 -3.92 -6.99 18.99
CA GLY A 345 -4.46 -7.61 20.19
C GLY A 345 -5.19 -6.64 21.12
N SER A 346 -5.83 -7.21 22.13
CA SER A 346 -6.45 -6.46 23.22
C SER A 346 -6.01 -7.03 24.56
N ILE A 347 -5.94 -6.15 25.56
CA ILE A 347 -5.58 -6.51 26.93
C ILE A 347 -6.79 -7.10 27.62
N GLY A 348 -6.70 -8.40 28.03
CA GLY A 348 -7.83 -9.13 28.59
C GLY A 348 -8.11 -8.84 30.07
N GLU A 349 -7.08 -8.47 30.84
CA GLU A 349 -7.16 -8.28 32.28
C GLU A 349 -6.14 -7.24 32.78
N GLY A 350 -6.19 -6.88 34.05
CA GLY A 350 -5.26 -5.94 34.67
C GLY A 350 -5.61 -4.47 34.48
N PRO A 351 -4.65 -3.57 34.76
CA PRO A 351 -4.91 -2.11 34.80
C PRO A 351 -5.21 -1.50 33.44
N PHE A 352 -4.94 -2.20 32.33
CA PHE A 352 -5.16 -1.73 30.97
C PHE A 352 -6.25 -2.53 30.24
N VAL A 353 -7.13 -3.21 31.00
CA VAL A 353 -8.17 -4.08 30.43
C VAL A 353 -8.99 -3.37 29.36
N GLY A 354 -9.17 -4.05 28.20
CA GLY A 354 -9.92 -3.55 27.07
C GLY A 354 -9.13 -2.57 26.17
N ALA A 355 -7.87 -2.26 26.49
CA ALA A 355 -7.02 -1.52 25.57
C ALA A 355 -6.75 -2.37 24.31
N ARG A 356 -6.80 -1.74 23.12
CA ARG A 356 -6.63 -2.37 21.82
C ARG A 356 -5.44 -1.77 21.09
N ILE A 357 -4.62 -2.61 20.52
CA ILE A 357 -3.38 -2.21 19.84
C ILE A 357 -3.51 -2.48 18.34
N TYR A 358 -3.17 -1.47 17.54
CA TYR A 358 -3.19 -1.50 16.07
C TYR A 358 -1.86 -0.99 15.51
N ASP A 359 -1.55 -1.39 14.28
CA ASP A 359 -0.38 -0.92 13.51
C ASP A 359 -0.80 -0.36 12.17
N ASP A 360 -0.22 0.77 11.76
CA ASP A 360 -0.47 1.38 10.46
C ASP A 360 0.80 1.91 9.79
N TYR A 361 0.85 1.75 8.50
CA TYR A 361 1.96 2.18 7.66
C TYR A 361 1.93 3.69 7.34
N ALA A 362 0.90 4.41 7.76
CA ALA A 362 0.70 5.83 7.48
C ALA A 362 1.99 6.64 7.73
N HIS A 363 2.41 7.38 6.75
CA HIS A 363 3.66 8.14 6.78
C HIS A 363 3.58 9.48 6.05
N HIS A 364 2.38 9.87 5.60
CA HIS A 364 2.02 11.19 5.12
C HIS A 364 0.99 11.83 6.07
N PRO A 365 0.95 13.16 6.28
CA PRO A 365 0.01 13.81 7.20
C PRO A 365 -1.45 13.45 6.95
N THR A 366 -1.87 13.38 5.68
CA THR A 366 -3.23 13.00 5.27
C THR A 366 -3.56 11.56 5.70
N GLU A 367 -2.64 10.61 5.52
CA GLU A 367 -2.80 9.23 5.98
C GLU A 367 -2.91 9.16 7.50
N VAL A 368 -2.03 9.87 8.23
CA VAL A 368 -2.04 9.93 9.70
C VAL A 368 -3.37 10.50 10.21
N SER A 369 -3.87 11.56 9.56
CA SER A 369 -5.17 12.14 9.89
C SER A 369 -6.32 11.15 9.69
N ALA A 370 -6.30 10.40 8.57
CA ALA A 370 -7.33 9.41 8.25
C ALA A 370 -7.35 8.26 9.28
N VAL A 371 -6.16 7.74 9.62
CA VAL A 371 -5.99 6.64 10.58
C VAL A 371 -6.40 7.06 12.00
N LEU A 372 -5.98 8.25 12.45
CA LEU A 372 -6.37 8.77 13.76
C LEU A 372 -7.86 9.14 13.82
N GLY A 373 -8.43 9.62 12.71
CA GLY A 373 -9.86 9.82 12.56
C GLY A 373 -10.63 8.51 12.78
N ALA A 374 -10.21 7.44 12.12
CA ALA A 374 -10.80 6.11 12.29
C ALA A 374 -10.66 5.58 13.73
N ALA A 375 -9.52 5.79 14.37
CA ALA A 375 -9.33 5.44 15.79
C ALA A 375 -10.24 6.24 16.71
N ARG A 376 -10.45 7.53 16.41
CA ARG A 376 -11.38 8.39 17.15
C ARG A 376 -12.83 7.91 17.04
N GLU A 377 -13.23 7.40 15.90
CA GLU A 377 -14.55 6.79 15.72
C GLU A 377 -14.74 5.58 16.63
N LEU A 378 -13.72 4.70 16.74
CA LEU A 378 -13.78 3.51 17.61
C LEU A 378 -13.97 3.87 19.09
N VAL A 379 -13.28 4.88 19.61
CA VAL A 379 -13.46 5.30 21.02
C VAL A 379 -14.76 6.06 21.23
N THR A 380 -15.23 6.80 20.22
CA THR A 380 -16.52 7.51 20.27
C THR A 380 -17.69 6.53 20.29
N GLU A 381 -17.66 5.51 19.43
CA GLU A 381 -18.67 4.45 19.38
C GLU A 381 -18.69 3.65 20.70
N ALA A 382 -17.51 3.30 21.22
CA ALA A 382 -17.39 2.59 22.48
C ALA A 382 -17.81 3.44 23.71
N GLY A 383 -17.88 4.76 23.55
CA GLY A 383 -18.22 5.70 24.64
C GLY A 383 -17.18 5.75 25.76
N ARG A 384 -15.97 5.22 25.54
CA ARG A 384 -14.88 5.11 26.53
C ARG A 384 -13.52 4.90 25.85
N GLY A 385 -12.45 5.18 26.60
CA GLY A 385 -11.06 5.10 26.12
C GLY A 385 -10.61 6.37 25.44
N LYS A 386 -9.33 6.44 25.13
CA LYS A 386 -8.64 7.54 24.44
C LYS A 386 -7.84 6.97 23.29
N VAL A 387 -7.43 7.83 22.35
CA VAL A 387 -6.53 7.49 21.27
C VAL A 387 -5.10 7.87 21.67
N ILE A 388 -4.19 6.90 21.62
CA ILE A 388 -2.75 7.11 21.83
C ILE A 388 -2.02 6.83 20.53
N ALA A 389 -1.33 7.84 19.99
CA ALA A 389 -0.49 7.70 18.79
C ALA A 389 0.96 7.43 19.18
N VAL A 390 1.56 6.37 18.64
CA VAL A 390 3.00 6.05 18.73
C VAL A 390 3.58 6.22 17.34
N PHE A 391 4.19 7.37 17.07
CA PHE A 391 4.57 7.78 15.71
C PHE A 391 6.08 7.82 15.49
N GLN A 392 6.53 7.16 14.40
CA GLN A 392 7.90 7.26 13.90
C GLN A 392 7.92 8.01 12.57
N PRO A 393 8.43 9.25 12.53
CA PRO A 393 8.59 9.98 11.27
C PRO A 393 9.49 9.20 10.29
N HIS A 394 9.17 9.25 9.01
CA HIS A 394 9.92 8.57 7.96
C HIS A 394 10.50 9.59 6.97
N LEU A 395 11.82 9.53 6.73
CA LEU A 395 12.65 10.45 5.96
C LEU A 395 12.82 11.83 6.63
N TYR A 396 14.04 12.30 6.67
CA TYR A 396 14.37 13.63 7.22
C TYR A 396 13.77 14.76 6.37
N SER A 397 13.82 14.63 5.05
CA SER A 397 13.23 15.59 4.11
C SER A 397 11.74 15.76 4.33
N ARG A 398 10.98 14.67 4.43
CA ARG A 398 9.54 14.69 4.67
C ARG A 398 9.21 15.25 6.05
N THR A 399 9.92 14.84 7.08
CA THR A 399 9.76 15.35 8.45
C THR A 399 9.93 16.86 8.51
N ARG A 400 10.94 17.40 7.83
CA ARG A 400 11.18 18.85 7.75
C ARG A 400 10.10 19.59 7.00
N ASN A 401 9.69 19.04 5.84
CA ASN A 401 8.78 19.72 4.93
C ASN A 401 7.32 19.75 5.44
N PHE A 402 6.91 18.73 6.20
CA PHE A 402 5.53 18.56 6.69
C PHE A 402 5.41 18.57 8.23
N ALA A 403 6.35 19.22 8.93
CA ALA A 403 6.35 19.21 10.40
C ALA A 403 5.09 19.79 11.03
N ASP A 404 4.53 20.85 10.45
CA ASP A 404 3.30 21.51 10.93
C ASP A 404 2.08 20.64 10.63
N GLU A 405 1.99 20.06 9.47
CA GLU A 405 0.92 19.18 9.03
C GLU A 405 0.91 17.87 9.85
N PHE A 406 2.09 17.28 10.11
CA PHE A 406 2.18 16.14 11.02
C PHE A 406 1.74 16.47 12.44
N ALA A 407 2.16 17.61 12.98
CA ALA A 407 1.74 18.04 14.31
C ALA A 407 0.24 18.25 14.41
N ALA A 408 -0.37 18.83 13.38
CA ALA A 408 -1.82 18.99 13.28
C ALA A 408 -2.54 17.62 13.20
N ALA A 409 -2.08 16.72 12.33
CA ALA A 409 -2.62 15.38 12.15
C ALA A 409 -2.53 14.57 13.46
N LEU A 410 -1.36 14.51 14.07
CA LEU A 410 -1.12 13.77 15.32
C LEU A 410 -1.89 14.36 16.51
N SER A 411 -2.22 15.66 16.48
CA SER A 411 -3.04 16.30 17.50
C SER A 411 -4.52 15.89 17.46
N LEU A 412 -4.94 15.04 16.53
CA LEU A 412 -6.22 14.34 16.53
C LEU A 412 -6.28 13.22 17.59
N ALA A 413 -5.14 12.73 18.08
CA ALA A 413 -5.07 11.82 19.22
C ALA A 413 -5.31 12.56 20.54
N ASP A 414 -5.44 11.81 21.66
CA ASP A 414 -5.51 12.39 23.02
C ASP A 414 -4.12 12.51 23.65
N LYS A 415 -3.22 11.59 23.31
CA LYS A 415 -1.83 11.53 23.78
C LYS A 415 -0.95 10.98 22.66
N ALA A 416 0.32 11.32 22.67
CA ALA A 416 1.28 10.76 21.71
C ALA A 416 2.63 10.43 22.32
N VAL A 417 3.29 9.41 21.74
CA VAL A 417 4.71 9.13 21.92
C VAL A 417 5.37 9.24 20.54
N LEU A 418 6.33 10.15 20.41
CA LEU A 418 7.06 10.37 19.17
C LEU A 418 8.47 9.79 19.27
N LEU A 419 8.81 8.97 18.27
CA LEU A 419 10.15 8.43 18.08
C LEU A 419 11.03 9.38 17.28
N ASP A 420 12.30 9.02 17.17
CA ASP A 420 13.19 9.69 16.24
C ASP A 420 12.96 9.27 14.80
N VAL A 421 13.48 10.08 13.86
CA VAL A 421 13.25 9.88 12.41
C VAL A 421 13.89 8.58 11.93
N PHE A 422 13.10 7.76 11.24
CA PHE A 422 13.62 6.64 10.45
C PHE A 422 14.10 7.18 9.10
N GLY A 423 15.43 7.38 8.97
CA GLY A 423 16.03 8.03 7.80
C GLY A 423 16.00 7.19 6.53
N ALA A 424 15.78 5.85 6.65
CA ALA A 424 15.83 4.91 5.53
C ALA A 424 17.14 5.06 4.73
N ARG A 425 17.09 5.72 3.58
CA ARG A 425 18.23 5.98 2.69
C ARG A 425 18.79 7.41 2.76
N GLU A 426 18.17 8.27 3.57
CA GLU A 426 18.62 9.66 3.75
C GLU A 426 19.63 9.77 4.88
N GLU A 427 20.63 10.64 4.68
CA GLU A 427 21.56 11.05 5.76
C GLU A 427 20.83 12.01 6.73
N PRO A 428 21.17 11.98 8.02
CA PRO A 428 20.57 12.87 9.00
C PRO A 428 20.74 14.36 8.62
N LEU A 429 19.64 15.10 8.73
CA LEU A 429 19.65 16.54 8.50
C LEU A 429 19.77 17.29 9.85
N PRO A 430 20.68 18.27 9.97
CA PRO A 430 20.84 19.05 11.20
C PRO A 430 19.54 19.73 11.64
N GLY A 431 19.14 19.50 12.91
CA GLY A 431 17.92 20.08 13.49
C GLY A 431 16.62 19.42 13.06
N VAL A 432 16.68 18.24 12.42
CA VAL A 432 15.53 17.45 12.02
C VAL A 432 15.53 16.13 12.77
N ASP A 433 14.68 16.05 13.77
CA ASP A 433 14.42 14.87 14.60
C ASP A 433 12.90 14.79 14.93
N GLY A 434 12.48 13.80 15.71
CA GLY A 434 11.09 13.69 16.13
C GLY A 434 10.60 14.85 16.99
N ALA A 435 11.48 15.54 17.72
CA ALA A 435 11.14 16.69 18.52
C ALA A 435 10.67 17.88 17.66
N LEU A 436 11.07 17.96 16.40
CA LEU A 436 10.62 19.01 15.48
C LEU A 436 9.10 19.00 15.32
N ILE A 437 8.49 17.82 15.27
CA ILE A 437 7.03 17.64 15.23
C ILE A 437 6.44 17.78 16.64
N ALA A 438 7.03 17.11 17.65
CA ALA A 438 6.52 17.09 19.02
C ALA A 438 6.33 18.48 19.60
N ASN A 439 7.29 19.41 19.36
CA ASN A 439 7.23 20.78 19.85
C ASN A 439 6.11 21.63 19.23
N LYS A 440 5.49 21.18 18.16
CA LYS A 440 4.38 21.87 17.46
C LYS A 440 3.00 21.28 17.78
N MET A 441 2.96 20.12 18.46
CA MET A 441 1.71 19.46 18.82
C MET A 441 0.98 20.20 19.93
N THR A 442 -0.37 20.11 19.91
CA THR A 442 -1.27 20.80 20.86
C THR A 442 -1.82 19.88 21.95
N ILE A 443 -1.41 18.61 21.95
CA ILE A 443 -1.81 17.59 22.93
C ILE A 443 -0.61 17.17 23.79
N PRO A 444 -0.83 16.45 24.91
CA PRO A 444 0.25 15.82 25.66
C PRO A 444 1.09 14.88 24.77
N VAL A 445 2.37 15.16 24.67
CA VAL A 445 3.32 14.39 23.83
C VAL A 445 4.59 14.08 24.62
N THR A 446 5.08 12.85 24.47
CA THR A 446 6.38 12.40 24.95
C THR A 446 7.30 12.14 23.76
N TYR A 447 8.41 12.86 23.66
CA TYR A 447 9.44 12.52 22.70
C TYR A 447 10.37 11.47 23.30
N GLU A 448 10.41 10.28 22.72
CA GLU A 448 11.24 9.15 23.14
C GLU A 448 12.06 8.64 21.96
N PRO A 449 13.32 9.10 21.83
CA PRO A 449 14.19 8.71 20.71
C PRO A 449 14.67 7.25 20.80
N HIS A 450 14.66 6.65 22.00
CA HIS A 450 15.13 5.29 22.21
C HIS A 450 14.02 4.27 21.97
N PHE A 451 14.12 3.58 20.86
CA PHE A 451 13.12 2.62 20.37
C PHE A 451 12.66 1.61 21.46
N THR A 452 13.59 1.02 22.18
CA THR A 452 13.30 0.00 23.22
C THR A 452 12.61 0.56 24.46
N SER A 453 12.61 1.87 24.66
CA SER A 453 11.95 2.52 25.82
C SER A 453 10.48 2.85 25.54
N VAL A 454 10.04 2.78 24.28
CA VAL A 454 8.71 3.20 23.87
C VAL A 454 7.58 2.39 24.53
N PRO A 455 7.64 1.05 24.65
CA PRO A 455 6.59 0.27 25.31
C PRO A 455 6.37 0.74 26.77
N ALA A 456 7.45 1.00 27.51
CA ALA A 456 7.37 1.51 28.89
C ALA A 456 6.75 2.91 28.94
N ARG A 457 7.06 3.80 27.97
CA ARG A 457 6.41 5.13 27.87
C ARG A 457 4.92 5.04 27.56
N VAL A 458 4.54 4.10 26.71
CA VAL A 458 3.11 3.83 26.44
C VAL A 458 2.42 3.35 27.72
N ARG A 459 3.04 2.44 28.48
CA ARG A 459 2.49 1.95 29.76
C ARG A 459 2.27 3.09 30.79
N GLU A 460 3.14 4.08 30.83
CA GLU A 460 3.01 5.23 31.75
C GLU A 460 1.77 6.09 31.48
N ILE A 461 1.29 6.11 30.23
CA ILE A 461 0.21 7.00 29.79
C ILE A 461 -1.09 6.27 29.41
N ALA A 462 -1.04 4.95 29.20
CA ALA A 462 -2.19 4.15 28.81
C ALA A 462 -3.20 4.01 29.96
N GLU A 463 -4.47 3.91 29.59
CA GLU A 463 -5.62 3.72 30.48
C GLU A 463 -6.50 2.56 29.95
N PRO A 464 -7.44 2.01 30.76
CA PRO A 464 -8.36 0.97 30.29
C PRO A 464 -9.15 1.44 29.06
N HIS A 465 -9.33 0.51 28.10
CA HIS A 465 -10.10 0.71 26.86
C HIS A 465 -9.49 1.68 25.84
N ASP A 466 -8.24 2.12 26.03
CA ASP A 466 -7.57 2.98 25.06
C ASP A 466 -7.37 2.25 23.72
N VAL A 467 -7.33 3.04 22.64
CA VAL A 467 -6.91 2.60 21.30
C VAL A 467 -5.51 3.14 21.06
N ILE A 468 -4.56 2.24 20.94
CA ILE A 468 -3.14 2.54 20.79
C ILE A 468 -2.72 2.17 19.38
N LEU A 469 -2.13 3.13 18.63
CA LEU A 469 -1.68 2.91 17.26
C LEU A 469 -0.18 3.14 17.14
N THR A 470 0.54 2.13 16.65
CA THR A 470 1.87 2.35 16.08
C THR A 470 1.73 2.82 14.64
N ILE A 471 2.35 3.96 14.30
CA ILE A 471 2.15 4.64 13.02
C ILE A 471 3.50 4.96 12.38
N GLY A 472 3.72 4.52 11.14
CA GLY A 472 4.91 4.85 10.36
C GLY A 472 5.39 3.77 9.41
N ALA A 473 6.12 4.16 8.36
CA ALA A 473 6.67 3.24 7.36
C ALA A 473 7.92 2.47 7.83
N GLY A 474 8.53 2.91 8.93
CA GLY A 474 9.78 2.35 9.47
C GLY A 474 9.62 1.14 10.37
N SER A 475 10.52 1.05 11.36
CA SER A 475 10.59 -0.07 12.31
C SER A 475 9.51 -0.04 13.40
N VAL A 476 8.76 1.05 13.55
CA VAL A 476 7.73 1.22 14.59
C VAL A 476 6.70 0.09 14.65
N THR A 477 6.41 -0.56 13.52
CA THR A 477 5.54 -1.75 13.45
C THR A 477 5.96 -2.87 14.42
N MET A 478 7.25 -2.98 14.74
CA MET A 478 7.75 -4.01 15.68
C MET A 478 7.29 -3.75 17.13
N LEU A 479 6.97 -2.49 17.44
CA LEU A 479 6.53 -2.09 18.78
C LEU A 479 5.10 -2.51 19.10
N ALA A 480 4.25 -2.80 18.12
CA ALA A 480 2.86 -3.18 18.35
C ALA A 480 2.77 -4.43 19.25
N ASP A 481 3.49 -5.51 18.91
CA ASP A 481 3.51 -6.74 19.71
C ASP A 481 4.25 -6.55 21.06
N GLU A 482 5.25 -5.67 21.10
CA GLU A 482 5.97 -5.34 22.34
C GLU A 482 5.08 -4.56 23.31
N ILE A 483 4.27 -3.65 22.82
CA ILE A 483 3.28 -2.91 23.60
C ILE A 483 2.20 -3.86 24.15
N VAL A 484 1.73 -4.82 23.34
CA VAL A 484 0.79 -5.85 23.83
C VAL A 484 1.40 -6.60 25.00
N ARG A 485 2.64 -7.09 24.90
CA ARG A 485 3.35 -7.82 25.98
C ARG A 485 3.56 -6.95 27.20
N GLU A 486 4.02 -5.71 27.05
CA GLU A 486 4.27 -4.77 28.12
C GLU A 486 2.99 -4.45 28.93
N LEU A 487 1.85 -4.26 28.25
CA LEU A 487 0.58 -3.93 28.91
C LEU A 487 -0.12 -5.16 29.49
N SER A 488 0.09 -6.36 28.93
CA SER A 488 -0.41 -7.62 29.47
C SER A 488 0.34 -8.06 30.74
N GLY A 489 1.52 -7.52 30.99
CA GLY A 489 2.37 -7.93 32.11
C GLY A 489 3.11 -9.24 31.85
N ASP A 490 3.11 -9.75 30.62
CA ASP A 490 3.89 -10.91 30.19
C ASP A 490 5.37 -10.52 29.97
N ASN A 491 6.03 -10.08 31.02
CA ASN A 491 7.48 -10.00 31.03
C ASN A 491 8.02 -11.43 31.14
N ASP A 492 8.84 -11.86 30.16
CA ASP A 492 9.53 -13.15 30.13
C ASP A 492 10.23 -13.45 31.45
N GLU A 493 9.54 -14.11 32.39
CA GLU A 493 10.17 -14.89 33.47
C GLU A 493 10.58 -16.30 32.99
N GLN A 494 10.88 -16.50 31.70
CA GLN A 494 11.36 -17.78 31.16
C GLN A 494 12.61 -17.60 30.27
N VAL A 495 13.67 -17.00 30.84
CA VAL A 495 15.05 -17.24 30.39
C VAL A 495 15.93 -17.36 31.60
N GLU A 496 15.70 -18.39 32.41
CA GLU A 496 16.69 -19.02 33.32
C GLU A 496 16.11 -20.34 33.84
N SER A 497 16.31 -21.40 33.07
CA SER A 497 16.51 -22.76 33.63
C SER A 497 17.11 -23.69 32.57
#